data_1be72c019911e67ce55894bc7144e3df
#
_entry.id   1be72c019911e67ce55894bc7144e3df
#
_cell.length_a   1.000
_cell.length_b   1.000
_cell.length_c   1.000
_cell.angle_alpha   90.00
_cell.angle_beta   90.00
_cell.angle_gamma   90.00
#
_symmetry.space_group_name_H-M   'P 1'
#
loop_
_entity.id
_entity.type
_entity.pdbx_description
1 polymer ?
#
loop_
_entity_poly.entity_id
_entity_poly.type
_entity_poly.pdbx_seq_one_letter_code
_entity_poly.pdbx_strand_id
1 'polypeptide(L)'
;MNYTSTQIPTAEASNYIRKLCRHFAHKVSVTFTEQEGQVQFLQGQCLMQANAQSLNIYMQSETPEGIPAMRFIIDDHLRRFARFETLSYQWGTEVPVAVKTELAVLTQAGSAS
;
A
#
# COMPACT_ATOMS: atom_id res chain seq x y z
N MET A 1 14.11 -6.59 -8.45
CA MET A 1 13.01 -5.96 -7.71
C MET A 1 11.93 -6.98 -7.43
N ASN A 2 11.38 -6.97 -6.23
CA ASN A 2 10.33 -7.89 -5.82
C ASN A 2 9.02 -7.12 -5.70
N TYR A 3 7.90 -7.75 -6.08
CA TYR A 3 6.59 -7.10 -6.13
C TYR A 3 5.54 -7.92 -5.41
N THR A 4 4.54 -7.25 -4.87
CA THR A 4 3.35 -7.89 -4.33
C THR A 4 2.14 -6.98 -4.52
N SER A 5 0.97 -7.57 -4.60
CA SER A 5 -0.27 -6.81 -4.73
C SER A 5 -1.44 -7.56 -4.11
N THR A 6 -2.47 -6.80 -3.81
CA THR A 6 -3.76 -7.37 -3.41
C THR A 6 -4.89 -6.45 -3.83
N GLN A 7 -6.05 -7.03 -4.02
CA GLN A 7 -7.29 -6.31 -4.24
C GLN A 7 -8.27 -6.69 -3.16
N ILE A 8 -8.68 -5.71 -2.36
CA ILE A 8 -9.51 -5.93 -1.19
C ILE A 8 -10.92 -5.41 -1.48
N PRO A 9 -11.92 -6.29 -1.60
CA PRO A 9 -13.30 -5.84 -1.80
C PRO A 9 -13.79 -5.06 -0.58
N THR A 10 -14.16 -3.81 -0.79
CA THR A 10 -14.71 -2.95 0.25
C THR A 10 -15.28 -1.69 -0.36
N ALA A 11 -16.36 -1.17 0.21
CA ALA A 11 -16.90 0.14 -0.15
C ALA A 11 -16.18 1.27 0.60
N GLU A 12 -15.27 0.94 1.52
CA GLU A 12 -14.60 1.90 2.40
C GLU A 12 -13.14 2.15 2.02
N ALA A 13 -12.77 1.91 0.77
CA ALA A 13 -11.38 1.99 0.33
C ALA A 13 -10.73 3.35 0.62
N SER A 14 -11.44 4.45 0.33
CA SER A 14 -10.91 5.80 0.60
C SER A 14 -10.67 6.04 2.08
N ASN A 15 -11.55 5.55 2.93
CA ASN A 15 -11.39 5.65 4.38
C ASN A 15 -10.16 4.90 4.86
N TYR A 16 -9.91 3.70 4.31
CA TYR A 16 -8.74 2.92 4.68
C TYR A 16 -7.45 3.60 4.24
N ILE A 17 -7.42 4.16 3.04
CA ILE A 17 -6.24 4.91 2.58
C ILE A 17 -5.95 6.05 3.55
N ARG A 18 -6.97 6.83 3.91
CA ARG A 18 -6.81 7.95 4.83
C ARG A 18 -6.27 7.49 6.19
N LYS A 19 -6.87 6.45 6.77
CA LYS A 19 -6.46 5.95 8.08
C LYS A 19 -5.04 5.40 8.07
N LEU A 20 -4.72 4.59 7.06
CA LEU A 20 -3.38 4.02 6.92
C LEU A 20 -2.34 5.11 6.70
N CYS A 21 -2.59 6.03 5.79
CA CYS A 21 -1.62 7.08 5.45
C CYS A 21 -1.40 8.04 6.61
N ARG A 22 -2.45 8.43 7.32
CA ARG A 22 -2.30 9.28 8.50
C ARG A 22 -1.48 8.59 9.59
N HIS A 23 -1.69 7.30 9.77
CA HIS A 23 -0.93 6.53 10.75
C HIS A 23 0.55 6.44 10.35
N PHE A 24 0.82 6.06 9.09
CA PHE A 24 2.19 5.89 8.61
C PHE A 24 2.96 7.21 8.53
N ALA A 25 2.26 8.34 8.33
CA ALA A 25 2.90 9.65 8.23
C ALA A 25 3.67 10.05 9.50
N HIS A 26 3.40 9.40 10.63
CA HIS A 26 4.14 9.65 11.87
C HIS A 26 5.57 9.10 11.80
N LYS A 27 5.86 8.17 10.91
CA LYS A 27 7.15 7.48 10.89
C LYS A 27 7.86 7.52 9.53
N VAL A 28 7.11 7.63 8.44
CA VAL A 28 7.66 7.56 7.08
C VAL A 28 7.03 8.63 6.21
N SER A 29 7.63 8.82 5.02
CA SER A 29 7.13 9.80 4.06
C SER A 29 5.85 9.27 3.38
N VAL A 30 4.80 10.07 3.39
CA VAL A 30 3.48 9.70 2.89
C VAL A 30 2.87 10.87 2.13
N THR A 31 2.25 10.58 0.99
CA THR A 31 1.32 11.50 0.33
C THR A 31 0.04 10.76 0.01
N PHE A 32 -1.10 11.43 0.10
CA PHE A 32 -2.36 10.77 -0.24
C PHE A 32 -3.47 11.76 -0.60
N THR A 33 -4.41 11.23 -1.38
CA THR A 33 -5.67 11.87 -1.72
C THR A 33 -6.79 10.92 -1.32
N GLU A 34 -8.04 11.25 -1.66
CA GLU A 34 -9.16 10.35 -1.43
C GLU A 34 -9.07 9.05 -2.22
N GLN A 35 -8.35 9.05 -3.33
CA GLN A 35 -8.33 7.93 -4.27
C GLN A 35 -7.00 7.21 -4.34
N GLU A 36 -5.94 7.79 -3.79
CA GLU A 36 -4.60 7.23 -3.93
C GLU A 36 -3.74 7.54 -2.71
N GLY A 37 -2.89 6.60 -2.33
CA GLY A 37 -1.92 6.79 -1.27
C GLY A 37 -0.56 6.27 -1.68
N GLN A 38 0.50 6.98 -1.29
CA GLN A 38 1.88 6.61 -1.59
C GLN A 38 2.67 6.61 -0.28
N VAL A 39 3.33 5.50 0.02
CA VAL A 39 4.07 5.33 1.28
C VAL A 39 5.48 4.85 0.99
N GLN A 40 6.46 5.52 1.59
CA GLN A 40 7.87 5.12 1.55
C GLN A 40 8.21 4.37 2.83
N PHE A 41 8.04 3.04 2.82
CA PHE A 41 8.47 2.22 3.94
C PHE A 41 9.99 2.03 3.91
N LEU A 42 10.58 1.68 5.05
CA LEU A 42 12.00 1.30 5.10
C LEU A 42 12.29 0.11 4.18
N GLN A 43 11.34 -0.80 4.04
CA GLN A 43 11.49 -2.01 3.25
C GLN A 43 11.23 -1.82 1.76
N GLY A 44 10.53 -0.76 1.38
CA GLY A 44 10.18 -0.52 -0.02
C GLY A 44 9.06 0.51 -0.18
N GLN A 45 8.44 0.51 -1.33
CA GLN A 45 7.44 1.51 -1.70
C GLN A 45 6.06 0.86 -1.82
N CYS A 46 5.04 1.63 -1.45
CA CYS A 46 3.65 1.19 -1.48
C CYS A 46 2.80 2.22 -2.22
N LEU A 47 1.97 1.74 -3.14
CA LEU A 47 0.96 2.53 -3.82
C LEU A 47 -0.40 1.91 -3.55
N MET A 48 -1.33 2.72 -3.07
CA MET A 48 -2.71 2.30 -2.81
C MET A 48 -3.65 3.08 -3.70
N GLN A 49 -4.66 2.41 -4.24
CA GLN A 49 -5.68 3.02 -5.09
C GLN A 49 -7.06 2.58 -4.63
N ALA A 50 -7.98 3.53 -4.55
CA ALA A 50 -9.35 3.28 -4.12
C ALA A 50 -10.33 3.50 -5.28
N ASN A 51 -11.30 2.62 -5.39
CA ASN A 51 -12.50 2.86 -6.17
C ASN A 51 -13.72 2.53 -5.32
N ALA A 52 -14.92 2.60 -5.90
CA ALA A 52 -16.15 2.40 -5.15
C ALA A 52 -16.31 0.97 -4.61
N GLN A 53 -15.53 0.03 -5.09
CA GLN A 53 -15.71 -1.40 -4.84
C GLN A 53 -14.53 -2.09 -4.20
N SER A 54 -13.33 -1.46 -4.24
CA SER A 54 -12.13 -2.13 -3.75
C SER A 54 -11.02 -1.15 -3.35
N LEU A 55 -10.14 -1.66 -2.51
CA LEU A 55 -8.85 -1.07 -2.18
C LEU A 55 -7.78 -1.93 -2.84
N ASN A 56 -7.01 -1.34 -3.75
CA ASN A 56 -5.93 -2.02 -4.44
C ASN A 56 -4.59 -1.56 -3.88
N ILE A 57 -3.74 -2.49 -3.48
CA ILE A 57 -2.45 -2.20 -2.87
C ILE A 57 -1.35 -2.87 -3.67
N TYR A 58 -0.34 -2.09 -4.04
CA TYR A 58 0.81 -2.53 -4.82
C TYR A 58 2.08 -2.14 -4.08
N MET A 59 3.02 -3.07 -3.94
CA MET A 59 4.27 -2.80 -3.24
C MET A 59 5.46 -3.38 -3.96
N GLN A 60 6.63 -2.77 -3.77
CA GLN A 60 7.89 -3.28 -4.27
C GLN A 60 8.96 -3.18 -3.19
N SER A 61 9.95 -4.08 -3.29
CA SER A 61 11.12 -4.07 -2.40
C SER A 61 12.35 -4.57 -3.16
N GLU A 62 13.49 -4.00 -2.85
CA GLU A 62 14.77 -4.47 -3.40
C GLU A 62 15.15 -5.84 -2.86
N THR A 63 14.64 -6.22 -1.70
CA THR A 63 14.95 -7.50 -1.08
C THR A 63 13.70 -8.37 -0.99
N PRO A 64 13.85 -9.71 -1.12
CA PRO A 64 12.70 -10.61 -0.95
C PRO A 64 12.06 -10.51 0.43
N GLU A 65 12.87 -10.27 1.47
CA GLU A 65 12.40 -10.18 2.86
C GLU A 65 11.52 -8.95 3.10
N GLY A 66 11.69 -7.89 2.32
CA GLY A 66 10.87 -6.70 2.43
C GLY A 66 9.40 -6.93 2.12
N ILE A 67 9.11 -7.89 1.26
CA ILE A 67 7.73 -8.17 0.84
C ILE A 67 6.88 -8.71 2.00
N PRO A 68 7.25 -9.82 2.68
CA PRO A 68 6.45 -10.27 3.81
C PRO A 68 6.40 -9.26 4.96
N ALA A 69 7.47 -8.49 5.16
CA ALA A 69 7.49 -7.45 6.19
C ALA A 69 6.43 -6.38 5.92
N MET A 70 6.34 -5.89 4.68
CA MET A 70 5.35 -4.87 4.32
C MET A 70 3.92 -5.44 4.32
N ARG A 71 3.74 -6.68 3.85
CA ARG A 71 2.44 -7.35 3.92
C ARG A 71 1.93 -7.41 5.36
N PHE A 72 2.80 -7.77 6.29
CA PHE A 72 2.44 -7.85 7.71
C PHE A 72 2.01 -6.49 8.25
N ILE A 73 2.73 -5.42 7.90
CA ILE A 73 2.39 -4.07 8.35
C ILE A 73 0.98 -3.69 7.87
N ILE A 74 0.69 -3.91 6.60
CA ILE A 74 -0.61 -3.59 6.02
C ILE A 74 -1.71 -4.44 6.66
N ASP A 75 -1.52 -5.76 6.73
CA ASP A 75 -2.52 -6.67 7.27
C ASP A 75 -2.86 -6.34 8.73
N ASP A 76 -1.84 -6.07 9.54
CA ASP A 76 -2.03 -5.75 10.95
C ASP A 76 -2.84 -4.47 11.14
N HIS A 77 -2.51 -3.43 10.37
CA HIS A 77 -3.21 -2.14 10.49
C HIS A 77 -4.62 -2.20 9.92
N LEU A 78 -4.81 -2.89 8.79
CA LEU A 78 -6.16 -3.06 8.23
C LEU A 78 -7.07 -3.81 9.20
N ARG A 79 -6.57 -4.84 9.85
CA ARG A 79 -7.34 -5.59 10.83
C ARG A 79 -7.80 -4.69 11.98
N ARG A 80 -6.95 -3.77 12.41
CA ARG A 80 -7.28 -2.84 13.49
C ARG A 80 -8.28 -1.76 13.05
N PHE A 81 -8.17 -1.30 11.80
CA PHE A 81 -9.00 -0.21 11.30
C PHE A 81 -10.35 -0.67 10.78
N ALA A 82 -10.48 -1.93 10.36
CA ALA A 82 -11.72 -2.49 9.83
C ALA A 82 -12.63 -2.95 10.97
N ARG A 83 -13.30 -2.00 11.62
CA ARG A 83 -14.12 -2.28 12.81
C ARG A 83 -15.48 -2.85 12.49
N PHE A 84 -16.04 -2.52 11.32
CA PHE A 84 -17.42 -2.82 10.97
C PHE A 84 -17.55 -3.83 9.84
N GLU A 85 -16.44 -4.38 9.36
CA GLU A 85 -16.44 -5.39 8.31
C GLU A 85 -15.25 -6.31 8.48
N THR A 86 -15.40 -7.54 7.98
CA THR A 86 -14.28 -8.46 7.91
C THR A 86 -13.74 -8.43 6.48
N LEU A 87 -12.49 -8.02 6.33
CA LEU A 87 -11.85 -7.97 5.03
C LEU A 87 -11.33 -9.35 4.65
N SER A 88 -11.60 -9.76 3.42
CA SER A 88 -11.14 -11.05 2.89
C SER A 88 -10.36 -10.80 1.61
N TYR A 89 -9.08 -11.14 1.61
CA TYR A 89 -8.19 -10.92 0.48
C TYR A 89 -6.96 -11.80 0.58
N GLN A 90 -6.29 -11.93 -0.55
CA GLN A 90 -5.03 -12.68 -0.62
C GLN A 90 -3.99 -11.85 -1.36
N TRP A 91 -2.74 -11.97 -0.93
CA TRP A 91 -1.62 -11.32 -1.59
C TRP A 91 -1.16 -12.15 -2.79
N GLY A 92 -0.87 -11.45 -3.89
CA GLY A 92 -0.28 -12.02 -5.07
C GLY A 92 0.99 -11.29 -5.42
N THR A 93 1.52 -11.57 -6.61
CA THR A 93 2.79 -11.00 -7.08
C THR A 93 2.66 -10.17 -8.35
N GLU A 94 1.47 -10.10 -8.93
CA GLU A 94 1.26 -9.40 -10.20
C GLU A 94 1.07 -7.92 -9.97
N VAL A 95 1.87 -7.11 -10.67
CA VAL A 95 1.78 -5.65 -10.64
C VAL A 95 1.80 -5.16 -12.10
N PRO A 96 0.80 -4.37 -12.53
CA PRO A 96 0.79 -3.83 -13.88
C PRO A 96 2.02 -2.98 -14.17
N VAL A 97 2.46 -2.95 -15.44
CA VAL A 97 3.64 -2.18 -15.86
C VAL A 97 3.51 -0.71 -15.48
N ALA A 98 2.33 -0.12 -15.68
CA ALA A 98 2.10 1.29 -15.32
C ALA A 98 2.32 1.53 -13.83
N VAL A 99 1.90 0.59 -12.97
CA VAL A 99 2.10 0.70 -11.53
C VAL A 99 3.57 0.51 -11.16
N LYS A 100 4.27 -0.41 -11.81
CA LYS A 100 5.72 -0.57 -11.61
C LYS A 100 6.46 0.73 -11.90
N THR A 101 6.06 1.44 -12.94
CA THR A 101 6.63 2.74 -13.30
C THR A 101 6.39 3.77 -12.20
N GLU A 102 5.19 3.82 -11.67
CA GLU A 102 4.87 4.73 -10.56
C GLU A 102 5.65 4.38 -9.30
N LEU A 103 5.79 3.10 -8.98
CA LEU A 103 6.59 2.66 -7.83
C LEU A 103 8.06 3.05 -7.99
N ALA A 104 8.60 2.96 -9.22
CA ALA A 104 9.97 3.38 -9.49
C ALA A 104 10.17 4.87 -9.28
N VAL A 105 9.16 5.69 -9.62
CA VAL A 105 9.20 7.14 -9.38
C VAL A 105 9.22 7.42 -7.88
N LEU A 106 8.46 6.67 -7.08
CA LEU A 106 8.50 6.80 -5.63
C LEU A 106 9.88 6.50 -5.05
N THR A 107 10.59 5.52 -5.62
CA THR A 107 11.96 5.22 -5.21
C THR A 107 12.87 6.42 -5.42
N GLN A 108 12.76 7.09 -6.57
CA GLN A 108 13.57 8.27 -6.87
C GLN A 108 13.23 9.43 -5.94
N ALA A 109 11.94 9.64 -5.66
CA ALA A 109 11.51 10.68 -4.73
C ALA A 109 12.04 10.42 -3.32
N GLY A 110 12.04 9.16 -2.87
CA GLY A 110 12.61 8.78 -1.59
C GLY A 110 14.11 9.01 -1.52
N SER A 111 14.82 8.80 -2.63
CA SER A 111 16.27 9.01 -2.70
C SER A 111 16.65 10.49 -2.67
N ALA A 112 15.77 11.36 -3.16
CA ALA A 112 16.02 12.80 -3.22
C ALA A 112 15.83 13.49 -1.86
N SER A 113 15.21 12.80 -0.95
CA SER A 113 15.01 13.31 0.41
C SER A 113 16.16 12.87 1.33
#